data_2833dfc6697de98b3f9b894548aaad29
#
_entry.id   2833dfc6697de98b3f9b894548aaad29
#
_cell.length_a   1.000
_cell.length_b   1.000
_cell.length_c   1.000
_cell.angle_alpha   90.00
_cell.angle_beta   90.00
_cell.angle_gamma   90.00
#
_symmetry.space_group_name_H-M   'P 1'
#
loop_
_entity.id
_entity.type
_entity.pdbx_description
1 polymer ?
#
loop_
_entity_poly.entity_id
_entity_poly.type
_entity_poly.pdbx_seq_one_letter_code
_entity_poly.pdbx_strand_id
1 'polypeptide(L)'
;MKALIAVARGEQPADLILANGRIINTFTGQVETGNVAIYEGRVAGIGSYHQGKAIMDLKGSYLAPGFIDGHVHLESSYLHPVQYARAVMPRGTTTIITDLHEIANVAGLRGIRFYLRWARRLPMDFYFMAPSCVPATPRESSGATLGVAEIRRILGWERVLGLGEMMNFPGVLFGNEEVLTKLNLAQGKIIDGHAPGLTGKELNAYIAAGMASDHESTSLEEGREKLSRGMYLMIREGSSEKNLETLLPLVTDKTYSRCLLVVDDRTCVDLKRDGDMDAVVRKAIRLGL
;
A
#
# COMPACT_ATOMS: atom_id res chain seq x y z
N MET A 1 -27.57 -3.49 -5.79
CA MET A 1 -27.69 -2.02 -5.64
C MET A 1 -29.01 -1.59 -4.99
N LYS A 2 -30.22 -1.99 -5.47
CA LYS A 2 -31.51 -1.58 -4.84
C LYS A 2 -31.59 -1.92 -3.35
N ALA A 3 -31.21 -3.14 -2.95
CA ALA A 3 -31.23 -3.55 -1.53
C ALA A 3 -30.25 -2.73 -0.65
N LEU A 4 -29.04 -2.45 -1.14
CA LEU A 4 -28.07 -1.62 -0.42
C LEU A 4 -28.63 -0.20 -0.19
N ILE A 5 -29.31 0.38 -1.19
CA ILE A 5 -29.97 1.69 -1.08
C ILE A 5 -31.09 1.63 -0.03
N ALA A 6 -31.93 0.58 -0.04
CA ALA A 6 -33.00 0.41 0.95
C ALA A 6 -32.47 0.27 2.38
N VAL A 7 -31.35 -0.48 2.57
CA VAL A 7 -30.67 -0.56 3.86
C VAL A 7 -30.09 0.80 4.28
N ALA A 8 -29.46 1.52 3.36
CA ALA A 8 -28.93 2.86 3.63
C ALA A 8 -29.99 3.87 4.03
N ARG A 9 -31.24 3.70 3.54
CA ARG A 9 -32.41 4.51 3.92
C ARG A 9 -33.09 4.02 5.19
N GLY A 10 -32.64 2.89 5.77
CA GLY A 10 -33.28 2.28 6.94
C GLY A 10 -34.62 1.55 6.65
N GLU A 11 -34.92 1.31 5.38
CA GLU A 11 -36.16 0.64 4.93
C GLU A 11 -36.05 -0.90 5.00
N GLN A 12 -34.82 -1.40 5.06
CA GLN A 12 -34.50 -2.84 5.20
C GLN A 12 -33.42 -3.04 6.25
N PRO A 13 -33.41 -4.18 6.94
CA PRO A 13 -32.38 -4.49 7.92
C PRO A 13 -31.01 -4.69 7.26
N ALA A 14 -29.96 -4.21 7.90
CA ALA A 14 -28.57 -4.50 7.55
C ALA A 14 -28.21 -5.96 7.85
N ASP A 15 -27.12 -6.45 7.27
CA ASP A 15 -26.57 -7.76 7.67
C ASP A 15 -25.93 -7.67 9.05
N LEU A 16 -25.26 -6.55 9.35
CA LEU A 16 -24.60 -6.30 10.63
C LEU A 16 -24.74 -4.82 10.99
N ILE A 17 -25.08 -4.56 12.26
CA ILE A 17 -24.96 -3.22 12.87
C ILE A 17 -23.77 -3.26 13.84
N LEU A 18 -22.82 -2.36 13.66
CA LEU A 18 -21.81 -2.04 14.66
C LEU A 18 -22.35 -0.88 15.50
N ALA A 19 -22.82 -1.20 16.72
CA ALA A 19 -23.54 -0.26 17.57
C ALA A 19 -22.63 0.39 18.62
N ASN A 20 -22.97 1.60 19.05
CA ASN A 20 -22.32 2.31 20.16
C ASN A 20 -20.80 2.52 19.94
N GLY A 21 -20.37 2.79 18.72
CA GLY A 21 -18.98 3.04 18.38
C GLY A 21 -18.59 4.52 18.42
N ARG A 22 -17.29 4.78 18.59
CA ARG A 22 -16.66 6.06 18.31
C ARG A 22 -16.00 5.97 16.94
N ILE A 23 -16.62 6.56 15.93
CA ILE A 23 -16.25 6.40 14.53
C ILE A 23 -15.21 7.45 14.18
N ILE A 24 -14.01 7.02 13.79
CA ILE A 24 -12.99 7.90 13.23
C ILE A 24 -13.34 8.17 11.77
N ASN A 25 -13.89 9.37 11.53
CA ASN A 25 -14.23 9.81 10.18
C ASN A 25 -12.99 10.32 9.47
N THR A 26 -12.43 9.52 8.59
CA THR A 26 -11.21 9.87 7.85
C THR A 26 -11.42 10.92 6.75
N PHE A 27 -12.66 11.29 6.43
CA PHE A 27 -12.95 12.38 5.50
C PHE A 27 -12.88 13.76 6.18
N THR A 28 -13.25 13.82 7.46
CA THR A 28 -13.33 15.09 8.21
C THR A 28 -12.28 15.20 9.30
N GLY A 29 -11.59 14.12 9.65
CA GLY A 29 -10.68 14.05 10.79
C GLY A 29 -11.39 14.06 12.16
N GLN A 30 -12.71 14.00 12.21
CA GLN A 30 -13.49 14.06 13.44
C GLN A 30 -13.81 12.68 13.99
N VAL A 31 -14.08 12.61 15.30
CA VAL A 31 -14.62 11.42 15.94
C VAL A 31 -16.11 11.63 16.16
N GLU A 32 -16.92 10.78 15.53
CA GLU A 32 -18.37 10.80 15.61
C GLU A 32 -18.87 9.63 16.46
N THR A 33 -20.00 9.79 17.14
CA THR A 33 -20.69 8.69 17.81
C THR A 33 -21.85 8.21 16.96
N GLY A 34 -22.03 6.91 16.84
CA GLY A 34 -23.14 6.37 16.06
C GLY A 34 -23.03 4.87 15.82
N ASN A 35 -23.96 4.39 15.02
CA ASN A 35 -23.98 3.02 14.57
C ASN A 35 -23.55 2.96 13.10
N VAL A 36 -22.93 1.87 12.68
CA VAL A 36 -22.58 1.62 11.29
C VAL A 36 -23.36 0.43 10.78
N ALA A 37 -24.14 0.64 9.72
CA ALA A 37 -24.86 -0.40 9.02
C ALA A 37 -23.98 -1.01 7.91
N ILE A 38 -23.87 -2.34 7.92
CA ILE A 38 -23.12 -3.10 6.92
C ILE A 38 -24.07 -4.03 6.17
N TYR A 39 -23.98 -4.01 4.84
CA TYR A 39 -24.77 -4.87 3.96
C TYR A 39 -23.89 -5.39 2.81
N GLU A 40 -23.88 -6.70 2.62
CA GLU A 40 -23.05 -7.38 1.61
C GLU A 40 -21.57 -6.92 1.65
N GLY A 41 -21.00 -6.82 2.87
CA GLY A 41 -19.61 -6.43 3.09
C GLY A 41 -19.29 -4.95 2.82
N ARG A 42 -20.32 -4.11 2.66
CA ARG A 42 -20.17 -2.65 2.43
C ARG A 42 -20.78 -1.85 3.55
N VAL A 43 -20.18 -0.73 3.89
CA VAL A 43 -20.80 0.27 4.74
C VAL A 43 -22.00 0.87 3.98
N ALA A 44 -23.20 0.57 4.44
CA ALA A 44 -24.44 1.13 3.88
C ALA A 44 -24.69 2.54 4.41
N GLY A 45 -24.31 2.81 5.67
CA GLY A 45 -24.46 4.15 6.24
C GLY A 45 -23.93 4.22 7.67
N ILE A 46 -23.77 5.45 8.15
CA ILE A 46 -23.41 5.82 9.51
C ILE A 46 -24.54 6.67 10.08
N GLY A 47 -24.97 6.40 11.31
CA GLY A 47 -26.04 7.16 11.97
C GLY A 47 -26.97 6.30 12.83
N SER A 48 -28.26 6.60 12.80
CA SER A 48 -29.28 5.94 13.66
C SER A 48 -29.80 4.65 13.04
N TYR A 49 -28.93 3.67 12.81
CA TYR A 49 -29.30 2.35 12.34
C TYR A 49 -29.47 1.39 13.50
N HIS A 50 -30.64 0.74 13.60
CA HIS A 50 -30.98 -0.15 14.73
C HIS A 50 -31.45 -1.54 14.28
N GLN A 51 -31.73 -1.74 13.00
CA GLN A 51 -32.23 -2.99 12.46
C GLN A 51 -31.17 -3.73 11.66
N GLY A 52 -30.74 -4.89 12.15
CA GLY A 52 -29.76 -5.74 11.50
C GLY A 52 -30.00 -7.22 11.84
N LYS A 53 -29.58 -8.13 10.95
CA LYS A 53 -29.60 -9.58 11.21
C LYS A 53 -28.71 -9.95 12.40
N ALA A 54 -27.63 -9.19 12.58
CA ALA A 54 -26.74 -9.26 13.74
C ALA A 54 -26.44 -7.83 14.24
N ILE A 55 -26.23 -7.71 15.54
CA ILE A 55 -25.83 -6.45 16.18
C ILE A 55 -24.61 -6.74 17.05
N MET A 56 -23.53 -6.00 16.82
CA MET A 56 -22.32 -6.04 17.64
C MET A 56 -22.22 -4.74 18.42
N ASP A 57 -22.31 -4.80 19.73
CA ASP A 57 -22.11 -3.64 20.59
C ASP A 57 -20.62 -3.38 20.79
N LEU A 58 -20.15 -2.25 20.30
CA LEU A 58 -18.75 -1.82 20.40
C LEU A 58 -18.41 -1.23 21.78
N LYS A 59 -19.40 -0.99 22.63
CA LYS A 59 -19.23 -0.48 24.02
C LYS A 59 -18.35 0.77 24.10
N GLY A 60 -18.50 1.66 23.14
CA GLY A 60 -17.71 2.90 23.06
C GLY A 60 -16.29 2.72 22.52
N SER A 61 -15.95 1.56 21.99
CA SER A 61 -14.65 1.36 21.31
C SER A 61 -14.57 2.19 20.03
N TYR A 62 -13.34 2.54 19.65
CA TYR A 62 -13.11 3.22 18.39
C TYR A 62 -13.32 2.27 17.21
N LEU A 63 -13.93 2.80 16.16
CA LEU A 63 -14.11 2.15 14.88
C LEU A 63 -13.45 3.01 13.82
N ALA A 64 -12.50 2.43 13.08
CA ALA A 64 -11.80 3.07 11.98
C ALA A 64 -11.78 2.15 10.76
N PRO A 65 -11.57 2.68 9.54
CA PRO A 65 -11.15 1.86 8.41
C PRO A 65 -9.88 1.08 8.76
N GLY A 66 -9.73 -0.13 8.22
CA GLY A 66 -8.48 -0.88 8.35
C GLY A 66 -7.32 -0.15 7.65
N PHE A 67 -6.11 -0.36 8.15
CA PHE A 67 -4.92 0.21 7.53
C PHE A 67 -4.69 -0.37 6.12
N ILE A 68 -4.21 0.50 5.25
CA ILE A 68 -3.73 0.15 3.92
C ILE A 68 -2.22 0.39 3.92
N ASP A 69 -1.43 -0.66 3.74
CA ASP A 69 0.00 -0.51 3.48
C ASP A 69 0.21 -0.28 1.98
N GLY A 70 0.70 0.89 1.63
CA GLY A 70 0.87 1.32 0.25
C GLY A 70 2.10 0.74 -0.46
N HIS A 71 3.04 0.17 0.30
CA HIS A 71 4.26 -0.42 -0.25
C HIS A 71 4.89 -1.40 0.74
N VAL A 72 4.92 -2.67 0.37
CA VAL A 72 5.51 -3.74 1.18
C VAL A 72 6.04 -4.86 0.29
N HIS A 73 7.12 -5.49 0.74
CA HIS A 73 7.62 -6.75 0.19
C HIS A 73 7.20 -7.88 1.12
N LEU A 74 6.08 -8.53 0.79
CA LEU A 74 5.52 -9.59 1.65
C LEU A 74 6.53 -10.72 1.87
N GLU A 75 7.31 -11.04 0.86
CA GLU A 75 8.35 -12.07 0.89
C GLU A 75 9.47 -11.80 1.88
N SER A 76 9.79 -10.53 2.18
CA SER A 76 10.77 -10.13 3.20
C SER A 76 10.37 -10.58 4.61
N SER A 77 9.09 -10.85 4.82
CA SER A 77 8.62 -11.43 6.08
C SER A 77 9.01 -12.90 6.26
N TYR A 78 9.45 -13.59 5.20
CA TYR A 78 9.66 -15.04 5.14
C TYR A 78 8.42 -15.87 5.45
N LEU A 79 7.24 -15.27 5.39
CA LEU A 79 5.97 -15.92 5.70
C LEU A 79 5.21 -16.32 4.43
N HIS A 80 4.54 -17.44 4.52
CA HIS A 80 3.50 -17.78 3.55
C HIS A 80 2.35 -16.75 3.64
N PRO A 81 1.69 -16.34 2.54
CA PRO A 81 0.62 -15.32 2.56
C PRO A 81 -0.46 -15.52 3.62
N VAL A 82 -0.82 -16.78 3.91
CA VAL A 82 -1.79 -17.11 4.97
C VAL A 82 -1.27 -16.73 6.36
N GLN A 83 0.01 -16.98 6.63
CA GLN A 83 0.61 -16.65 7.93
C GLN A 83 0.85 -15.15 8.06
N TYR A 84 1.21 -14.49 6.96
CA TYR A 84 1.30 -13.04 6.92
C TYR A 84 -0.05 -12.39 7.27
N ALA A 85 -1.12 -12.76 6.56
CA ALA A 85 -2.46 -12.24 6.85
C ALA A 85 -2.88 -12.50 8.31
N ARG A 86 -2.59 -13.70 8.85
CA ARG A 86 -2.84 -14.02 10.28
C ARG A 86 -2.07 -13.13 11.25
N ALA A 87 -0.90 -12.66 10.87
CA ALA A 87 -0.06 -11.80 11.70
C ALA A 87 -0.52 -10.34 11.66
N VAL A 88 -0.90 -9.81 10.49
CA VAL A 88 -1.16 -8.38 10.30
C VAL A 88 -2.63 -7.98 10.48
N MET A 89 -3.59 -8.82 10.08
CA MET A 89 -5.01 -8.48 10.18
C MET A 89 -5.49 -8.21 11.61
N PRO A 90 -5.12 -9.00 12.65
CA PRO A 90 -5.50 -8.69 14.02
C PRO A 90 -4.89 -7.38 14.56
N ARG A 91 -3.93 -6.81 13.83
CA ARG A 91 -3.28 -5.53 14.12
C ARG A 91 -3.87 -4.37 13.33
N GLY A 92 -4.87 -4.65 12.48
CA GLY A 92 -5.62 -3.65 11.74
C GLY A 92 -5.21 -3.44 10.29
N THR A 93 -4.16 -4.08 9.78
CA THR A 93 -3.81 -4.03 8.34
C THR A 93 -4.75 -4.95 7.57
N THR A 94 -5.62 -4.37 6.74
CA THR A 94 -6.63 -5.10 5.95
C THR A 94 -6.34 -5.13 4.46
N THR A 95 -5.45 -4.27 4.00
CA THR A 95 -5.08 -4.15 2.59
C THR A 95 -3.59 -3.89 2.47
N ILE A 96 -2.96 -4.54 1.51
CA ILE A 96 -1.56 -4.25 1.13
C ILE A 96 -1.42 -4.09 -0.37
N ILE A 97 -0.46 -3.26 -0.76
CA ILE A 97 0.05 -3.16 -2.13
C ILE A 97 1.49 -3.67 -2.10
N THR A 98 1.74 -4.82 -2.73
CA THR A 98 3.04 -5.49 -2.65
C THR A 98 3.73 -5.56 -4.01
N ASP A 99 5.03 -5.26 -4.01
CA ASP A 99 5.93 -5.56 -5.12
C ASP A 99 6.69 -6.85 -4.80
N LEU A 100 6.50 -7.87 -5.62
CA LEU A 100 7.02 -9.21 -5.40
C LEU A 100 8.33 -9.45 -6.17
N HIS A 101 9.27 -8.49 -6.13
CA HIS A 101 10.49 -8.60 -6.92
C HIS A 101 11.48 -9.63 -6.36
N GLU A 102 11.52 -9.89 -5.05
CA GLU A 102 12.40 -10.90 -4.47
C GLU A 102 12.00 -12.30 -4.91
N ILE A 103 10.72 -12.66 -4.78
CA ILE A 103 10.29 -13.98 -5.25
C ILE A 103 10.33 -14.08 -6.78
N ALA A 104 10.18 -12.97 -7.48
CA ALA A 104 10.35 -12.93 -8.92
C ALA A 104 11.79 -13.18 -9.33
N ASN A 105 12.79 -12.66 -8.60
CA ASN A 105 14.20 -12.99 -8.80
C ASN A 105 14.50 -14.48 -8.63
N VAL A 106 13.78 -15.17 -7.74
CA VAL A 106 13.98 -16.61 -7.49
C VAL A 106 13.22 -17.49 -8.47
N ALA A 107 11.94 -17.18 -8.72
CA ALA A 107 10.99 -18.08 -9.36
C ALA A 107 10.19 -17.44 -10.52
N GLY A 108 10.50 -16.21 -10.90
CA GLY A 108 9.87 -15.50 -12.01
C GLY A 108 8.35 -15.42 -11.88
N LEU A 109 7.67 -15.53 -13.01
CA LEU A 109 6.19 -15.50 -13.06
C LEU A 109 5.52 -16.56 -12.19
N ARG A 110 6.19 -17.70 -11.93
CA ARG A 110 5.61 -18.76 -11.08
C ARG A 110 5.54 -18.32 -9.63
N GLY A 111 6.57 -17.63 -9.13
CA GLY A 111 6.61 -17.04 -7.80
C GLY A 111 5.47 -16.05 -7.61
N ILE A 112 5.34 -15.06 -8.50
CA ILE A 112 4.27 -14.05 -8.44
C ILE A 112 2.88 -14.72 -8.46
N ARG A 113 2.66 -15.70 -9.36
CA ARG A 113 1.38 -16.42 -9.43
C ARG A 113 1.04 -17.21 -8.17
N PHE A 114 2.03 -17.70 -7.46
CA PHE A 114 1.83 -18.37 -6.19
C PHE A 114 1.16 -17.40 -5.18
N TYR A 115 1.69 -16.19 -5.03
CA TYR A 115 1.13 -15.17 -4.14
C TYR A 115 -0.27 -14.72 -4.58
N LEU A 116 -0.48 -14.46 -5.87
CA LEU A 116 -1.79 -14.09 -6.40
C LEU A 116 -2.87 -15.16 -6.13
N ARG A 117 -2.51 -16.45 -6.26
CA ARG A 117 -3.43 -17.55 -5.99
C ARG A 117 -3.88 -17.60 -4.54
N TRP A 118 -2.97 -17.38 -3.60
CA TRP A 118 -3.29 -17.39 -2.18
C TRP A 118 -4.06 -16.14 -1.77
N ALA A 119 -3.69 -14.98 -2.28
CA ALA A 119 -4.38 -13.72 -2.03
C ALA A 119 -5.89 -13.78 -2.28
N ARG A 120 -6.33 -14.49 -3.33
CA ARG A 120 -7.76 -14.66 -3.64
C ARG A 120 -8.57 -15.45 -2.61
N ARG A 121 -7.91 -16.14 -1.70
CA ARG A 121 -8.53 -17.04 -0.71
C ARG A 121 -8.50 -16.47 0.71
N LEU A 122 -7.93 -15.29 0.87
CA LEU A 122 -7.74 -14.67 2.17
C LEU A 122 -8.77 -13.56 2.39
N PRO A 123 -9.20 -13.34 3.64
CA PRO A 123 -10.11 -12.26 3.99
C PRO A 123 -9.41 -10.90 4.09
N MET A 124 -8.32 -10.71 3.39
CA MET A 124 -7.50 -9.51 3.31
C MET A 124 -7.34 -9.13 1.84
N ASP A 125 -7.34 -7.85 1.52
CA ASP A 125 -7.12 -7.39 0.16
C ASP A 125 -5.62 -7.28 -0.15
N PHE A 126 -5.21 -7.99 -1.18
CA PHE A 126 -3.87 -7.93 -1.75
C PHE A 126 -3.96 -7.32 -3.13
N TYR A 127 -3.23 -6.24 -3.33
CA TYR A 127 -2.95 -5.67 -4.63
C TYR A 127 -1.46 -5.84 -4.94
N PHE A 128 -1.13 -5.87 -6.22
CA PHE A 128 0.21 -6.18 -6.68
C PHE A 128 0.71 -5.10 -7.63
N MET A 129 2.00 -4.87 -7.56
CA MET A 129 2.73 -4.15 -8.59
C MET A 129 3.48 -5.14 -9.46
N ALA A 130 3.63 -4.86 -10.75
CA ALA A 130 4.46 -5.66 -11.64
C ALA A 130 5.92 -5.31 -11.39
N PRO A 131 6.78 -6.23 -10.89
CA PRO A 131 8.17 -5.91 -10.59
C PRO A 131 8.91 -5.40 -11.83
N SER A 132 9.36 -4.16 -11.81
CA SER A 132 9.95 -3.48 -12.97
C SER A 132 11.35 -3.96 -13.33
N CYS A 133 12.13 -4.32 -12.29
CA CYS A 133 13.56 -4.58 -12.37
C CYS A 133 13.89 -5.96 -11.78
N VAL A 134 13.85 -7.00 -12.61
CA VAL A 134 14.22 -8.37 -12.22
C VAL A 134 15.11 -8.97 -13.32
N PRO A 135 16.41 -9.14 -13.05
CA PRO A 135 17.16 -8.63 -11.90
C PRO A 135 17.21 -7.11 -11.84
N ALA A 136 17.57 -6.54 -10.69
CA ALA A 136 17.67 -5.09 -10.50
C ALA A 136 18.76 -4.49 -11.40
N THR A 137 19.86 -5.20 -11.60
CA THR A 137 20.95 -4.82 -12.51
C THR A 137 21.39 -6.00 -13.38
N PRO A 138 21.96 -5.73 -14.58
CA PRO A 138 22.48 -6.81 -15.44
C PRO A 138 23.74 -7.52 -14.88
N ARG A 139 24.25 -7.06 -13.74
CA ARG A 139 25.42 -7.65 -13.04
C ARG A 139 25.03 -8.68 -11.98
N GLU A 140 23.77 -8.82 -11.69
CA GLU A 140 23.26 -9.76 -10.71
C GLU A 140 22.99 -11.14 -11.31
N SER A 141 23.23 -12.17 -10.51
CA SER A 141 22.75 -13.53 -10.81
C SER A 141 21.35 -13.69 -10.28
N SER A 142 20.41 -13.98 -11.17
CA SER A 142 19.00 -14.14 -10.83
C SER A 142 18.48 -15.50 -11.31
N GLY A 143 17.52 -16.06 -10.59
CA GLY A 143 16.83 -17.30 -11.00
C GLY A 143 15.83 -17.07 -12.15
N ALA A 144 15.49 -15.84 -12.45
CA ALA A 144 14.61 -15.47 -13.55
C ALA A 144 14.85 -14.02 -14.00
N THR A 145 14.38 -13.70 -15.21
CA THR A 145 14.37 -12.35 -15.75
C THR A 145 12.95 -11.95 -16.14
N LEU A 146 12.52 -10.75 -15.79
CA LEU A 146 11.27 -10.18 -16.25
C LEU A 146 11.54 -9.09 -17.30
N GLY A 147 11.47 -9.49 -18.55
CA GLY A 147 11.56 -8.58 -19.69
C GLY A 147 10.20 -7.93 -20.03
N VAL A 148 10.18 -7.23 -21.16
CA VAL A 148 8.99 -6.50 -21.64
C VAL A 148 7.76 -7.43 -21.80
N ALA A 149 7.97 -8.67 -22.25
CA ALA A 149 6.90 -9.65 -22.46
C ALA A 149 6.27 -10.08 -21.14
N GLU A 150 7.07 -10.35 -20.12
CA GLU A 150 6.62 -10.72 -18.78
C GLU A 150 5.87 -9.56 -18.12
N ILE A 151 6.40 -8.33 -18.18
CA ILE A 151 5.74 -7.13 -17.64
C ILE A 151 4.39 -6.89 -18.30
N ARG A 152 4.30 -6.96 -19.62
CA ARG A 152 3.03 -6.86 -20.36
C ARG A 152 2.00 -7.87 -19.85
N ARG A 153 2.45 -9.08 -19.58
CA ARG A 153 1.59 -10.17 -19.08
C ARG A 153 1.11 -9.90 -17.66
N ILE A 154 2.00 -9.47 -16.75
CA ILE A 154 1.68 -9.19 -15.35
C ILE A 154 0.71 -8.02 -15.25
N LEU A 155 0.94 -6.94 -15.99
CA LEU A 155 0.08 -5.75 -16.01
C LEU A 155 -1.38 -6.04 -16.43
N GLY A 156 -1.61 -7.15 -17.13
CA GLY A 156 -2.94 -7.63 -17.51
C GLY A 156 -3.61 -8.52 -16.45
N TRP A 157 -2.95 -8.86 -15.35
CA TRP A 157 -3.54 -9.71 -14.33
C TRP A 157 -4.48 -8.92 -13.41
N GLU A 158 -5.51 -9.60 -12.91
CA GLU A 158 -6.41 -9.05 -11.89
C GLU A 158 -5.63 -8.64 -10.63
N ARG A 159 -6.04 -7.52 -10.00
CA ARG A 159 -5.43 -6.94 -8.80
C ARG A 159 -4.00 -6.39 -9.01
N VAL A 160 -3.49 -6.33 -10.24
CA VAL A 160 -2.24 -5.63 -10.57
C VAL A 160 -2.56 -4.16 -10.89
N LEU A 161 -2.08 -3.26 -10.03
CA LEU A 161 -2.39 -1.84 -10.10
C LEU A 161 -1.50 -1.09 -11.07
N GLY A 162 -0.24 -1.54 -11.21
CA GLY A 162 0.74 -0.82 -12.00
C GLY A 162 2.10 -1.49 -12.08
N LEU A 163 3.08 -0.70 -12.42
CA LEU A 163 4.49 -1.08 -12.46
C LEU A 163 5.12 -0.78 -11.09
N GLY A 164 5.79 -1.76 -10.52
CA GLY A 164 6.50 -1.65 -9.25
C GLY A 164 7.72 -0.76 -9.34
N GLU A 165 8.36 -0.59 -8.22
CA GLU A 165 9.44 0.35 -8.03
C GLU A 165 10.50 0.33 -9.14
N MET A 166 10.67 1.48 -9.79
CA MET A 166 11.62 1.64 -10.89
C MET A 166 13.02 1.91 -10.35
N MET A 167 13.69 0.85 -9.86
CA MET A 167 15.05 0.90 -9.33
C MET A 167 16.08 1.32 -10.39
N ASN A 168 15.84 0.99 -11.66
CA ASN A 168 16.74 1.37 -12.75
C ASN A 168 16.47 2.81 -13.21
N PHE A 169 16.50 3.79 -12.26
CA PHE A 169 16.39 5.20 -12.62
C PHE A 169 17.50 5.68 -13.58
N PRO A 170 18.76 5.15 -13.52
CA PRO A 170 19.73 5.49 -14.55
C PRO A 170 19.27 5.10 -15.96
N GLY A 171 18.65 3.93 -16.09
CA GLY A 171 18.09 3.49 -17.38
C GLY A 171 16.98 4.43 -17.89
N VAL A 172 16.19 5.01 -16.98
CA VAL A 172 15.21 6.05 -17.34
C VAL A 172 15.91 7.29 -17.86
N LEU A 173 16.88 7.80 -17.10
CA LEU A 173 17.57 9.06 -17.41
C LEU A 173 18.38 8.99 -18.70
N PHE A 174 19.00 7.85 -18.98
CA PHE A 174 19.83 7.64 -20.16
C PHE A 174 19.09 6.99 -21.34
N GLY A 175 17.77 6.86 -21.24
CA GLY A 175 16.93 6.44 -22.37
C GLY A 175 17.08 4.96 -22.74
N ASN A 176 17.28 4.06 -21.76
CA ASN A 176 17.33 2.63 -22.05
C ASN A 176 16.02 2.15 -22.67
N GLU A 177 16.07 1.57 -23.87
CA GLU A 177 14.89 1.19 -24.65
C GLU A 177 13.99 0.18 -23.94
N GLU A 178 14.57 -0.80 -23.25
CA GLU A 178 13.79 -1.80 -22.51
C GLU A 178 13.04 -1.15 -21.33
N VAL A 179 13.73 -0.28 -20.57
CA VAL A 179 13.14 0.45 -19.44
C VAL A 179 12.01 1.35 -19.93
N LEU A 180 12.25 2.15 -20.97
CA LEU A 180 11.23 3.03 -21.54
C LEU A 180 10.04 2.24 -22.11
N THR A 181 10.27 1.07 -22.68
CA THR A 181 9.20 0.20 -23.16
C THR A 181 8.35 -0.32 -22.00
N LYS A 182 8.95 -0.74 -20.87
CA LYS A 182 8.23 -1.15 -19.67
C LYS A 182 7.38 -0.01 -19.11
N LEU A 183 7.90 1.22 -19.06
CA LEU A 183 7.15 2.41 -18.64
C LEU A 183 5.97 2.68 -19.57
N ASN A 184 6.17 2.61 -20.88
CA ASN A 184 5.11 2.80 -21.86
C ASN A 184 3.98 1.76 -21.73
N LEU A 185 4.29 0.51 -21.37
CA LEU A 185 3.28 -0.52 -21.09
C LEU A 185 2.43 -0.20 -19.87
N ALA A 186 2.96 0.55 -18.92
CA ALA A 186 2.27 0.92 -17.69
C ALA A 186 1.55 2.28 -17.79
N GLN A 187 1.52 2.94 -18.94
CA GLN A 187 0.80 4.21 -19.13
C GLN A 187 -0.68 4.06 -18.72
N GLY A 188 -1.18 5.04 -17.95
CA GLY A 188 -2.54 5.02 -17.40
C GLY A 188 -2.72 4.16 -16.15
N LYS A 189 -1.65 3.51 -15.67
CA LYS A 189 -1.57 2.81 -14.40
C LYS A 189 -0.61 3.54 -13.46
N ILE A 190 -0.55 3.09 -12.21
CA ILE A 190 0.43 3.59 -11.24
C ILE A 190 1.83 3.11 -11.65
N ILE A 191 2.82 3.97 -11.51
CA ILE A 191 4.24 3.62 -11.65
C ILE A 191 4.94 4.10 -10.39
N ASP A 192 5.42 3.15 -9.60
CA ASP A 192 6.16 3.45 -8.39
C ASP A 192 7.63 3.75 -8.70
N GLY A 193 8.18 4.69 -7.94
CA GLY A 193 9.57 5.08 -8.03
C GLY A 193 10.43 4.49 -6.92
N HIS A 194 11.73 4.43 -7.21
CA HIS A 194 12.81 4.04 -6.31
C HIS A 194 14.05 4.81 -6.75
N ALA A 195 14.25 6.00 -6.21
CA ALA A 195 15.28 6.90 -6.71
C ALA A 195 16.01 7.62 -5.56
N PRO A 196 16.88 6.88 -4.82
CA PRO A 196 17.63 7.47 -3.71
C PRO A 196 18.56 8.57 -4.21
N GLY A 197 18.52 9.73 -3.53
CA GLY A 197 19.40 10.87 -3.82
C GLY A 197 19.10 11.61 -5.13
N LEU A 198 18.06 11.24 -5.87
CA LEU A 198 17.74 11.88 -7.14
C LEU A 198 17.10 13.26 -6.92
N THR A 199 17.69 14.31 -7.51
CA THR A 199 17.29 15.72 -7.32
C THR A 199 17.38 16.50 -8.64
N GLY A 200 16.94 17.75 -8.63
CA GLY A 200 17.13 18.71 -9.71
C GLY A 200 16.51 18.28 -11.05
N LYS A 201 17.26 18.45 -12.14
CA LYS A 201 16.78 18.13 -13.49
C LYS A 201 16.60 16.64 -13.71
N GLU A 202 17.40 15.80 -13.07
CA GLU A 202 17.29 14.35 -13.17
C GLU A 202 16.00 13.87 -12.51
N LEU A 203 15.64 14.42 -11.34
CA LEU A 203 14.34 14.16 -10.71
C LEU A 203 13.18 14.58 -11.63
N ASN A 204 13.28 15.75 -12.27
CA ASN A 204 12.25 16.19 -13.23
C ASN A 204 12.11 15.20 -14.41
N ALA A 205 13.22 14.69 -14.93
CA ALA A 205 13.20 13.71 -16.02
C ALA A 205 12.55 12.39 -15.56
N TYR A 206 12.85 11.94 -14.35
CA TYR A 206 12.25 10.75 -13.75
C TYR A 206 10.74 10.90 -13.58
N ILE A 207 10.28 12.02 -13.03
CA ILE A 207 8.85 12.34 -12.90
C ILE A 207 8.18 12.43 -14.28
N ALA A 208 8.82 13.10 -15.25
CA ALA A 208 8.29 13.23 -16.60
C ALA A 208 8.12 11.87 -17.32
N ALA A 209 8.91 10.86 -16.93
CA ALA A 209 8.75 9.50 -17.41
C ALA A 209 7.59 8.73 -16.75
N GLY A 210 6.88 9.34 -15.78
CA GLY A 210 5.63 8.85 -15.23
C GLY A 210 5.67 8.31 -13.80
N MET A 211 6.82 8.38 -13.10
CA MET A 211 6.92 7.95 -11.72
C MET A 211 6.08 8.83 -10.80
N ALA A 212 5.17 8.21 -10.04
CA ALA A 212 4.20 8.90 -9.20
C ALA A 212 4.61 9.01 -7.73
N SER A 213 5.49 8.14 -7.27
CA SER A 213 5.88 8.00 -5.86
C SER A 213 7.38 7.79 -5.69
N ASP A 214 7.86 7.91 -4.46
CA ASP A 214 9.20 7.48 -4.04
C ASP A 214 9.17 7.10 -2.56
N HIS A 215 9.92 6.06 -2.19
CA HIS A 215 10.09 5.61 -0.80
C HIS A 215 11.55 5.68 -0.33
N GLU A 216 12.49 6.04 -1.22
CA GLU A 216 13.93 6.01 -0.95
C GLU A 216 14.50 7.29 -0.33
N SER A 217 13.69 8.33 -0.14
CA SER A 217 14.15 9.57 0.46
C SER A 217 14.65 9.36 1.89
N THR A 218 15.86 9.85 2.20
CA THR A 218 16.50 9.71 3.52
C THR A 218 16.77 11.05 4.19
N SER A 219 16.54 12.18 3.52
CA SER A 219 16.70 13.51 4.08
C SER A 219 15.45 14.37 3.86
N LEU A 220 15.29 15.42 4.72
CA LEU A 220 14.20 16.37 4.59
C LEU A 220 14.24 17.13 3.26
N GLU A 221 15.43 17.47 2.79
CA GLU A 221 15.65 18.21 1.56
C GLU A 221 15.18 17.40 0.36
N GLU A 222 15.58 16.14 0.28
CA GLU A 222 15.18 15.21 -0.77
C GLU A 222 13.68 14.98 -0.78
N GLY A 223 13.09 14.62 0.37
CA GLY A 223 11.65 14.39 0.48
C GLY A 223 10.83 15.64 0.14
N ARG A 224 11.29 16.83 0.57
CA ARG A 224 10.64 18.11 0.26
C ARG A 224 10.68 18.42 -1.23
N GLU A 225 11.80 18.16 -1.91
CA GLU A 225 11.91 18.39 -3.34
C GLU A 225 10.95 17.47 -4.10
N LYS A 226 10.91 16.17 -3.80
CA LYS A 226 10.00 15.21 -4.44
C LYS A 226 8.53 15.60 -4.24
N LEU A 227 8.14 15.95 -3.00
CA LEU A 227 6.79 16.48 -2.71
C LEU A 227 6.46 17.74 -3.51
N SER A 228 7.40 18.70 -3.58
CA SER A 228 7.21 19.96 -4.30
C SER A 228 7.03 19.78 -5.82
N ARG A 229 7.49 18.67 -6.36
CA ARG A 229 7.34 18.26 -7.76
C ARG A 229 6.10 17.40 -8.02
N GLY A 230 5.29 17.14 -6.98
CA GLY A 230 4.03 16.42 -7.08
C GLY A 230 4.10 14.91 -6.90
N MET A 231 5.24 14.35 -6.51
CA MET A 231 5.33 12.94 -6.15
C MET A 231 4.62 12.64 -4.84
N TYR A 232 4.15 11.43 -4.69
CA TYR A 232 3.80 10.89 -3.37
C TYR A 232 5.08 10.47 -2.63
N LEU A 233 5.19 10.85 -1.37
CA LEU A 233 6.28 10.44 -0.49
C LEU A 233 5.80 9.29 0.38
N MET A 234 6.39 8.12 0.21
CA MET A 234 6.16 6.96 1.05
C MET A 234 7.23 6.93 2.14
N ILE A 235 6.81 7.05 3.38
CA ILE A 235 7.69 7.15 4.56
C ILE A 235 7.76 5.78 5.21
N ARG A 236 8.95 5.19 5.18
CA ARG A 236 9.18 3.81 5.62
C ARG A 236 9.46 3.68 7.10
N GLU A 237 8.95 2.60 7.69
CA GLU A 237 9.34 2.13 9.02
C GLU A 237 9.35 0.59 9.03
N GLY A 238 10.30 0.02 8.30
CA GLY A 238 10.52 -1.41 8.13
C GLY A 238 11.42 -2.04 9.21
N SER A 239 12.09 -3.11 8.84
CA SER A 239 13.12 -3.76 9.67
C SER A 239 14.47 -3.10 9.51
N SER A 240 14.91 -2.87 8.29
CA SER A 240 16.16 -2.24 7.89
C SER A 240 15.97 -0.76 7.56
N GLU A 241 14.96 -0.43 6.76
CA GLU A 241 14.70 0.91 6.26
C GLU A 241 13.76 1.68 7.20
N LYS A 242 14.28 2.72 7.88
CA LYS A 242 13.57 3.46 8.94
C LYS A 242 13.71 4.96 8.76
N ASN A 243 12.90 5.51 7.88
CA ASN A 243 12.96 6.93 7.53
C ASN A 243 11.89 7.78 8.24
N LEU A 244 11.02 7.16 9.07
CA LEU A 244 9.87 7.83 9.67
C LEU A 244 10.27 9.03 10.50
N GLU A 245 11.24 8.89 11.41
CA GLU A 245 11.66 9.99 12.29
C GLU A 245 12.19 11.17 11.49
N THR A 246 12.99 10.91 10.45
CA THR A 246 13.57 11.94 9.60
C THR A 246 12.53 12.66 8.76
N LEU A 247 11.59 11.91 8.16
CA LEU A 247 10.68 12.46 7.14
C LEU A 247 9.34 12.92 7.71
N LEU A 248 8.97 12.52 8.93
CA LEU A 248 7.70 12.90 9.55
C LEU A 248 7.45 14.42 9.58
N PRO A 249 8.45 15.30 9.78
CA PRO A 249 8.24 16.75 9.73
C PRO A 249 7.74 17.28 8.37
N LEU A 250 7.80 16.46 7.31
CA LEU A 250 7.23 16.80 6.01
C LEU A 250 5.71 16.55 5.93
N VAL A 251 5.14 15.80 6.88
CA VAL A 251 3.69 15.56 6.96
C VAL A 251 3.06 16.76 7.71
N THR A 252 2.37 17.59 6.96
CA THR A 252 1.74 18.83 7.46
C THR A 252 0.32 18.91 6.91
N ASP A 253 -0.49 19.86 7.40
CA ASP A 253 -1.84 20.13 6.88
C ASP A 253 -1.87 20.37 5.35
N LYS A 254 -0.74 20.74 4.75
CA LYS A 254 -0.63 21.02 3.31
C LYS A 254 -0.14 19.82 2.49
N THR A 255 0.55 18.90 3.13
CA THR A 255 1.27 17.80 2.44
C THR A 255 0.76 16.41 2.79
N TYR A 256 -0.02 16.24 3.87
CA TYR A 256 -0.47 14.93 4.34
C TYR A 256 -1.14 14.08 3.23
N SER A 257 -1.88 14.72 2.32
CA SER A 257 -2.55 14.02 1.22
C SER A 257 -1.59 13.46 0.15
N ARG A 258 -0.30 13.81 0.24
CA ARG A 258 0.77 13.32 -0.62
C ARG A 258 1.80 12.46 0.15
N CYS A 259 1.56 12.18 1.42
CA CYS A 259 2.42 11.34 2.25
C CYS A 259 1.70 10.05 2.60
N LEU A 260 2.41 8.93 2.52
CA LEU A 260 1.95 7.63 2.95
C LEU A 260 2.93 7.09 4.00
N LEU A 261 2.40 6.46 5.04
CA LEU A 261 3.20 5.63 5.93
C LEU A 261 3.18 4.21 5.36
N VAL A 262 4.34 3.58 5.25
CA VAL A 262 4.50 2.24 4.66
C VAL A 262 5.47 1.40 5.49
N VAL A 263 5.40 0.10 5.32
CA VAL A 263 6.28 -0.83 6.05
C VAL A 263 7.55 -1.12 5.26
N ASP A 264 7.44 -1.31 3.94
CA ASP A 264 8.53 -1.79 3.08
C ASP A 264 8.99 -3.21 3.48
N ASP A 265 10.25 -3.43 3.79
CA ASP A 265 10.81 -4.71 4.23
C ASP A 265 10.59 -4.95 5.72
N ARG A 266 9.82 -6.00 6.07
CA ARG A 266 9.60 -6.36 7.46
C ARG A 266 9.71 -7.84 7.72
N THR A 267 10.68 -8.21 8.57
CA THR A 267 10.90 -9.60 8.95
C THR A 267 9.79 -10.13 9.87
N CYS A 268 9.55 -11.43 9.86
CA CYS A 268 8.59 -12.06 10.78
C CYS A 268 8.94 -11.85 12.26
N VAL A 269 10.21 -11.66 12.58
CA VAL A 269 10.69 -11.40 13.95
C VAL A 269 10.18 -10.03 14.41
N ASP A 270 10.40 -9.00 13.60
CA ASP A 270 9.96 -7.64 13.92
C ASP A 270 8.44 -7.51 13.85
N LEU A 271 7.81 -8.18 12.87
CA LEU A 271 6.36 -8.26 12.78
C LEU A 271 5.74 -8.85 14.06
N LYS A 272 6.33 -9.90 14.61
CA LYS A 272 5.87 -10.50 15.87
C LYS A 272 6.13 -9.59 17.08
N ARG A 273 7.31 -8.98 17.17
CA ARG A 273 7.74 -8.16 18.31
C ARG A 273 7.03 -6.81 18.36
N ASP A 274 7.04 -6.09 17.25
CA ASP A 274 6.65 -4.67 17.20
C ASP A 274 5.25 -4.47 16.62
N GLY A 275 4.92 -5.21 15.59
CA GLY A 275 3.69 -5.08 14.81
C GLY A 275 3.96 -4.74 13.34
N ASP A 276 2.94 -4.26 12.69
CA ASP A 276 2.87 -3.90 11.28
C ASP A 276 2.54 -2.40 11.14
N MET A 277 1.61 -2.01 10.28
CA MET A 277 1.14 -0.62 10.16
C MET A 277 0.69 -0.02 11.50
N ASP A 278 0.16 -0.83 12.42
CA ASP A 278 -0.18 -0.40 13.77
C ASP A 278 1.04 0.14 14.54
N ALA A 279 2.20 -0.48 14.36
CA ALA A 279 3.45 -0.03 14.97
C ALA A 279 3.96 1.26 14.32
N VAL A 280 3.87 1.37 12.99
CA VAL A 280 4.27 2.57 12.25
C VAL A 280 3.43 3.76 12.69
N VAL A 281 2.09 3.63 12.71
CA VAL A 281 1.17 4.69 13.13
C VAL A 281 1.40 5.07 14.59
N ARG A 282 1.53 4.09 15.51
CA ARG A 282 1.84 4.39 16.91
C ARG A 282 3.16 5.15 17.09
N LYS A 283 4.18 4.80 16.29
CA LYS A 283 5.46 5.52 16.31
C LYS A 283 5.29 6.94 15.78
N ALA A 284 4.58 7.12 14.66
CA ALA A 284 4.31 8.45 14.10
C ALA A 284 3.60 9.37 15.11
N ILE A 285 2.55 8.87 15.77
CA ILE A 285 1.83 9.62 16.82
C ILE A 285 2.76 9.99 17.98
N ARG A 286 3.62 9.09 18.45
CA ARG A 286 4.60 9.39 19.50
C ARG A 286 5.62 10.45 19.10
N LEU A 287 5.90 10.55 17.79
CA LEU A 287 6.79 11.57 17.22
C LEU A 287 6.10 12.89 16.90
N GLY A 288 4.77 13.00 17.11
CA GLY A 288 4.02 14.23 16.98
C GLY A 288 3.13 14.38 15.75
N LEU A 289 2.81 13.26 15.09
CA LEU A 289 1.81 13.28 14.02
C LEU A 289 0.44 13.64 14.55
#